data_71c61c181e355da60e68ff3ee0422c29
#
_entry.id   71c61c181e355da60e68ff3ee0422c29
#
_cell.length_a   1.000
_cell.length_b   1.000
_cell.length_c   1.000
_cell.angle_alpha   90.00
_cell.angle_beta   90.00
_cell.angle_gamma   90.00
#
_symmetry.space_group_name_H-M   'P 1'
#
loop_
_entity.id
_entity.type
_entity.pdbx_description
1 polymer ?
#
loop_
_entity_poly.entity_id
_entity_poly.type
_entity_poly.pdbx_seq_one_letter_code
_entity_poly.pdbx_strand_id
1 'polypeptide(L)'
;DRSPQSLAQDDTTHMKSLYAATRVTLADPLHLILGARYTKWRVDTLTYSMEKNHTTPYAGLVFDINDNWSTYASYTSIFQPQNDRDSSGKYLAPITGNNYELGLKSDWMNSRLTTTLAIFRIEQDNVAQSTGTPIPGSNGETAYKAVDGTVSKGVEFELNGAITDNWQLTFGATRY
;
A
#
# COMPACT_ATOMS: atom_id res chain seq x y z
N ASP A 1 36.23 -11.40 28.98
CA ASP A 1 36.19 -12.16 27.71
C ASP A 1 34.94 -11.78 26.95
N ARG A 2 35.05 -10.85 26.00
CA ARG A 2 33.94 -10.53 25.07
C ARG A 2 34.06 -11.49 23.90
N SER A 3 33.18 -12.49 23.87
CA SER A 3 32.98 -13.29 22.65
C SER A 3 32.73 -12.35 21.48
N PRO A 4 33.39 -12.51 20.31
CA PRO A 4 33.09 -11.72 19.15
C PRO A 4 31.62 -11.95 18.78
N GLN A 5 30.80 -10.89 18.77
CA GLN A 5 29.45 -10.93 18.21
C GLN A 5 29.63 -11.22 16.72
N SER A 6 29.34 -12.44 16.30
CA SER A 6 29.13 -12.73 14.88
C SER A 6 27.81 -12.10 14.46
N LEU A 7 27.82 -11.18 13.50
CA LEU A 7 26.63 -10.73 12.83
C LEU A 7 25.97 -11.95 12.18
N ALA A 8 24.86 -12.42 12.78
CA ALA A 8 24.11 -13.56 12.24
C ALA A 8 23.34 -13.18 10.96
N GLN A 9 23.20 -11.88 10.70
CA GLN A 9 22.45 -11.34 9.57
C GLN A 9 22.99 -9.95 9.20
N ASP A 10 23.36 -9.78 7.93
CA ASP A 10 23.70 -8.48 7.31
C ASP A 10 22.95 -8.40 5.98
N ASP A 11 21.77 -7.77 6.02
CA ASP A 11 20.90 -7.65 4.88
C ASP A 11 20.79 -6.19 4.44
N THR A 12 21.04 -5.95 3.16
CA THR A 12 20.92 -4.62 2.57
C THR A 12 19.79 -4.60 1.58
N THR A 13 18.84 -3.64 1.75
CA THR A 13 17.72 -3.45 0.85
C THR A 13 17.91 -2.19 0.03
N HIS A 14 17.76 -2.31 -1.29
CA HIS A 14 17.76 -1.20 -2.22
C HIS A 14 16.40 -1.10 -2.91
N MET A 15 15.81 0.10 -2.91
CA MET A 15 14.60 0.39 -3.66
C MET A 15 14.76 1.67 -4.48
N LYS A 16 14.48 1.58 -5.78
CA LYS A 16 14.45 2.71 -6.71
C LYS A 16 13.09 2.74 -7.40
N SER A 17 12.52 3.92 -7.55
CA SER A 17 11.22 4.08 -8.21
C SER A 17 11.19 5.30 -9.08
N LEU A 18 10.46 5.19 -10.19
CA LEU A 18 10.07 6.28 -11.07
C LEU A 18 8.56 6.27 -11.20
N TYR A 19 7.91 7.42 -11.12
CA TYR A 19 6.46 7.52 -11.30
C TYR A 19 6.11 8.69 -12.22
N ALA A 20 4.97 8.54 -12.91
CA ALA A 20 4.34 9.60 -13.67
C ALA A 20 2.82 9.55 -13.49
N ALA A 21 2.19 10.70 -13.49
CA ALA A 21 0.75 10.84 -13.37
C ALA A 21 0.24 12.00 -14.21
N THR A 22 -1.00 11.87 -14.70
CA THR A 22 -1.72 12.92 -15.41
C THR A 22 -3.17 12.97 -14.96
N ARG A 23 -3.75 14.16 -14.95
CA ARG A 23 -5.19 14.41 -14.82
C ARG A 23 -5.67 15.03 -16.12
N VAL A 24 -6.71 14.44 -16.69
CA VAL A 24 -7.33 14.87 -17.95
C VAL A 24 -8.80 15.22 -17.65
N THR A 25 -9.23 16.41 -18.00
CA THR A 25 -10.66 16.78 -18.01
C THR A 25 -11.27 16.26 -19.29
N LEU A 26 -12.13 15.25 -19.16
CA LEU A 26 -12.83 14.65 -20.31
C LEU A 26 -14.02 15.51 -20.73
N ALA A 27 -14.71 16.08 -19.75
CA ALA A 27 -15.80 17.04 -19.86
C ALA A 27 -16.01 17.66 -18.48
N ASP A 28 -16.62 18.86 -18.41
CA ASP A 28 -17.15 19.33 -17.13
C ASP A 28 -18.46 18.56 -16.85
N PRO A 29 -18.56 17.83 -15.74
CA PRO A 29 -17.73 17.74 -14.53
C PRO A 29 -16.86 16.47 -14.40
N LEU A 30 -16.38 15.86 -15.49
CA LEU A 30 -15.76 14.53 -15.49
C LEU A 30 -14.22 14.59 -15.68
N HIS A 31 -13.47 14.01 -14.74
CA HIS A 31 -12.01 13.99 -14.75
C HIS A 31 -11.48 12.57 -14.69
N LEU A 32 -10.50 12.27 -15.54
CA LEU A 32 -9.74 11.01 -15.54
C LEU A 32 -8.35 11.26 -14.96
N ILE A 33 -7.94 10.42 -14.03
CA ILE A 33 -6.59 10.39 -13.47
C ILE A 33 -5.94 9.08 -13.90
N LEU A 34 -4.76 9.16 -14.49
CA LEU A 34 -3.97 7.99 -14.88
C LEU A 34 -2.54 8.15 -14.37
N GLY A 35 -1.95 7.05 -13.98
CA GLY A 35 -0.55 7.05 -13.59
C GLY A 35 0.02 5.65 -13.46
N ALA A 36 1.34 5.60 -13.35
CA ALA A 36 2.06 4.38 -13.07
C ALA A 36 3.33 4.68 -12.28
N ARG A 37 3.73 3.72 -11.46
CA ARG A 37 5.01 3.72 -10.75
C ARG A 37 5.78 2.46 -11.14
N TYR A 38 6.98 2.61 -11.66
CA TYR A 38 7.93 1.52 -11.84
C TYR A 38 8.82 1.45 -10.62
N THR A 39 8.90 0.27 -9.99
CA THR A 39 9.75 0.03 -8.82
C THR A 39 10.72 -1.11 -9.10
N LYS A 40 11.99 -0.87 -8.83
CA LYS A 40 13.03 -1.88 -8.75
C LYS A 40 13.40 -2.07 -7.29
N TRP A 41 13.21 -3.28 -6.77
CA TRP A 41 13.53 -3.67 -5.41
C TRP A 41 14.55 -4.81 -5.43
N ARG A 42 15.56 -4.70 -4.57
CA ARG A 42 16.61 -5.71 -4.40
C ARG A 42 16.95 -5.84 -2.93
N VAL A 43 17.11 -7.06 -2.47
CA VAL A 43 17.69 -7.39 -1.18
C VAL A 43 18.93 -8.26 -1.40
N ASP A 44 20.02 -7.86 -0.77
CA ASP A 44 21.28 -8.59 -0.74
C ASP A 44 21.48 -9.10 0.70
N THR A 45 21.65 -10.40 0.83
CA THR A 45 21.97 -11.09 2.09
C THR A 45 23.37 -11.67 2.02
N LEU A 46 23.88 -12.24 3.11
CA LEU A 46 25.20 -12.88 3.13
C LEU A 46 25.31 -14.08 2.16
N THR A 47 24.22 -14.72 1.81
CA THR A 47 24.21 -16.00 1.06
C THR A 47 23.53 -15.92 -0.31
N TYR A 48 22.65 -14.94 -0.55
CA TYR A 48 21.94 -14.78 -1.82
C TYR A 48 21.50 -13.33 -2.03
N SER A 49 21.08 -13.02 -3.25
CA SER A 49 20.38 -11.78 -3.57
C SER A 49 19.05 -12.08 -4.27
N MET A 50 18.04 -11.25 -4.00
CA MET A 50 16.76 -11.28 -4.69
C MET A 50 16.47 -9.91 -5.29
N GLU A 51 16.10 -9.90 -6.57
CA GLU A 51 15.67 -8.68 -7.28
C GLU A 51 14.27 -8.89 -7.85
N LYS A 52 13.40 -7.90 -7.68
CA LYS A 52 12.05 -7.85 -8.25
C LYS A 52 11.78 -6.47 -8.82
N ASN A 53 11.20 -6.46 -9.99
CA ASN A 53 10.73 -5.26 -10.67
C ASN A 53 9.22 -5.34 -10.80
N HIS A 54 8.54 -4.23 -10.57
CA HIS A 54 7.09 -4.17 -10.72
C HIS A 54 6.64 -2.80 -11.21
N THR A 55 5.63 -2.81 -12.09
CA THR A 55 4.92 -1.60 -12.48
C THR A 55 3.56 -1.60 -11.81
N THR A 56 3.29 -0.57 -10.99
CA THR A 56 2.02 -0.36 -10.32
C THR A 56 1.22 0.71 -11.06
N PRO A 57 0.33 0.35 -12.00
CA PRO A 57 -0.60 1.31 -12.58
C PRO A 57 -1.66 1.72 -11.58
N TYR A 58 -2.20 2.92 -11.77
CA TYR A 58 -3.44 3.36 -11.15
C TYR A 58 -4.28 4.18 -12.12
N ALA A 59 -5.58 4.12 -11.93
CA ALA A 59 -6.56 4.89 -12.67
C ALA A 59 -7.65 5.37 -11.71
N GLY A 60 -8.15 6.58 -11.93
CA GLY A 60 -9.25 7.14 -11.17
C GLY A 60 -10.17 7.95 -12.09
N LEU A 61 -11.46 7.82 -11.87
CA LEU A 61 -12.48 8.63 -12.49
C LEU A 61 -13.16 9.44 -11.40
N VAL A 62 -13.20 10.76 -11.57
CA VAL A 62 -13.82 11.69 -10.63
C VAL A 62 -14.95 12.41 -11.34
N PHE A 63 -16.11 12.45 -10.69
CA PHE A 63 -17.28 13.17 -11.17
C PHE A 63 -17.70 14.22 -10.13
N ASP A 64 -17.63 15.49 -10.49
CA ASP A 64 -18.04 16.60 -9.64
C ASP A 64 -19.57 16.75 -9.72
N ILE A 65 -20.26 16.40 -8.63
CA ILE A 65 -21.73 16.48 -8.53
C ILE A 65 -22.17 17.94 -8.46
N ASN A 66 -21.40 18.73 -7.72
CA ASN A 66 -21.52 20.19 -7.58
C ASN A 66 -20.23 20.76 -6.99
N ASP A 67 -20.20 22.05 -6.68
CA ASP A 67 -19.01 22.74 -6.15
C ASP A 67 -18.47 22.18 -4.83
N ASN A 68 -19.29 21.44 -4.08
CA ASN A 68 -18.92 20.91 -2.77
C ASN A 68 -18.88 19.39 -2.72
N TRP A 69 -19.42 18.69 -3.69
CA TRP A 69 -19.51 17.23 -3.68
C TRP A 69 -18.93 16.61 -4.93
N SER A 70 -18.09 15.60 -4.77
CA SER A 70 -17.60 14.76 -5.85
C SER A 70 -17.66 13.28 -5.48
N THR A 71 -17.87 12.44 -6.48
CA THR A 71 -17.72 10.99 -6.34
C THR A 71 -16.57 10.51 -7.20
N TYR A 72 -15.94 9.39 -6.80
CA TYR A 72 -14.84 8.81 -7.55
C TYR A 72 -14.86 7.30 -7.50
N ALA A 73 -14.30 6.70 -8.55
CA ALA A 73 -13.93 5.30 -8.59
C ALA A 73 -12.44 5.19 -8.90
N SER A 74 -11.72 4.34 -8.22
CA SER A 74 -10.29 4.16 -8.44
C SER A 74 -9.87 2.70 -8.49
N TYR A 75 -8.81 2.47 -9.24
CA TYR A 75 -8.05 1.23 -9.31
C TYR A 75 -6.59 1.52 -9.05
N THR A 76 -5.97 0.74 -8.18
CA THR A 76 -4.54 0.83 -7.89
C THR A 76 -3.95 -0.56 -7.77
N SER A 77 -2.88 -0.84 -8.50
CA SER A 77 -2.08 -2.04 -8.29
C SER A 77 -1.20 -1.90 -7.05
N ILE A 78 -0.90 -3.00 -6.38
CA ILE A 78 -0.13 -3.07 -5.15
C ILE A 78 1.19 -3.80 -5.42
N PHE A 79 2.28 -3.23 -4.91
CA PHE A 79 3.58 -3.88 -4.83
C PHE A 79 4.24 -3.48 -3.52
N GLN A 80 4.35 -4.44 -2.59
CA GLN A 80 4.87 -4.21 -1.24
C GLN A 80 5.92 -5.27 -0.90
N PRO A 81 7.22 -4.92 -0.87
CA PRO A 81 8.25 -5.79 -0.33
C PRO A 81 7.96 -6.20 1.11
N GLN A 82 8.29 -7.43 1.46
CA GLN A 82 8.13 -7.96 2.82
C GLN A 82 9.43 -8.57 3.32
N ASN A 83 9.58 -8.63 4.64
CA ASN A 83 10.79 -9.12 5.30
C ASN A 83 10.60 -10.52 5.90
N ASP A 84 9.46 -11.16 5.65
CA ASP A 84 9.15 -12.50 6.11
C ASP A 84 9.95 -13.54 5.31
N ARG A 85 10.37 -14.62 5.99
CA ARG A 85 11.24 -15.66 5.41
C ARG A 85 10.55 -17.00 5.43
N ASP A 86 10.85 -17.80 4.42
CA ASP A 86 10.41 -19.19 4.35
C ASP A 86 11.22 -20.13 5.27
N SER A 87 10.87 -21.41 5.30
CA SER A 87 11.54 -22.43 6.09
C SER A 87 13.02 -22.68 5.69
N SER A 88 13.46 -22.17 4.54
CA SER A 88 14.85 -22.20 4.09
C SER A 88 15.62 -20.93 4.45
N GLY A 89 14.99 -19.96 5.13
CA GLY A 89 15.56 -18.67 5.50
C GLY A 89 15.59 -17.64 4.36
N LYS A 90 14.95 -17.91 3.22
CA LYS A 90 14.89 -16.96 2.11
C LYS A 90 13.67 -16.04 2.26
N TYR A 91 13.84 -14.79 1.88
CA TYR A 91 12.74 -13.83 1.82
C TYR A 91 11.62 -14.28 0.89
N LEU A 92 10.39 -14.10 1.32
CA LEU A 92 9.21 -14.27 0.46
C LEU A 92 9.21 -13.22 -0.66
N ALA A 93 8.53 -13.54 -1.76
CA ALA A 93 8.30 -12.57 -2.82
C ALA A 93 7.50 -11.38 -2.28
N PRO A 94 7.64 -10.17 -2.86
CA PRO A 94 6.80 -9.04 -2.50
C PRO A 94 5.31 -9.36 -2.64
N ILE A 95 4.50 -8.79 -1.74
CA ILE A 95 3.04 -8.82 -1.86
C ILE A 95 2.67 -8.04 -3.11
N THR A 96 1.82 -8.63 -3.95
CA THR A 96 1.21 -8.00 -5.11
C THR A 96 -0.30 -8.04 -5.00
N GLY A 97 -1.00 -7.22 -5.78
CA GLY A 97 -2.46 -7.22 -5.74
C GLY A 97 -3.08 -6.00 -6.38
N ASN A 98 -4.37 -5.84 -6.12
CA ASN A 98 -5.18 -4.74 -6.65
C ASN A 98 -6.08 -4.16 -5.56
N ASN A 99 -6.25 -2.86 -5.59
CA ASN A 99 -7.23 -2.15 -4.79
C ASN A 99 -8.26 -1.48 -5.71
N TYR A 100 -9.53 -1.68 -5.39
CA TYR A 100 -10.68 -1.02 -6.02
C TYR A 100 -11.39 -0.21 -4.95
N GLU A 101 -11.71 1.03 -5.26
CA GLU A 101 -12.34 1.94 -4.32
C GLU A 101 -13.41 2.76 -5.02
N LEU A 102 -14.53 2.98 -4.34
CA LEU A 102 -15.60 3.90 -4.71
C LEU A 102 -15.86 4.82 -3.53
N GLY A 103 -15.76 6.12 -3.75
CA GLY A 103 -15.89 7.09 -2.69
C GLY A 103 -16.71 8.31 -3.04
N LEU A 104 -17.14 8.98 -1.99
CA LEU A 104 -17.82 10.26 -1.99
C LEU A 104 -16.99 11.24 -1.18
N LYS A 105 -16.67 12.40 -1.76
CA LYS A 105 -15.96 13.50 -1.10
C LYS A 105 -16.87 14.70 -0.98
N SER A 106 -16.70 15.42 0.12
CA SER A 106 -17.37 16.70 0.26
C SER A 106 -16.47 17.73 0.93
N ASP A 107 -16.58 18.96 0.45
CA ASP A 107 -15.87 20.12 0.95
C ASP A 107 -16.85 21.05 1.69
N TRP A 108 -16.43 21.47 2.88
CA TRP A 108 -17.21 22.29 3.80
C TRP A 108 -16.44 23.54 4.17
N MET A 109 -17.14 24.59 4.60
CA MET A 109 -16.52 25.80 5.15
C MET A 109 -15.53 26.47 4.17
N ASN A 110 -15.92 26.59 2.88
CA ASN A 110 -15.07 27.09 1.79
C ASN A 110 -13.79 26.25 1.61
N SER A 111 -13.95 24.92 1.53
CA SER A 111 -12.87 23.93 1.35
C SER A 111 -11.86 23.89 2.51
N ARG A 112 -12.23 24.42 3.68
CA ARG A 112 -11.38 24.31 4.89
C ARG A 112 -11.49 22.97 5.57
N LEU A 113 -12.59 22.24 5.37
CA LEU A 113 -12.85 20.92 5.92
C LEU A 113 -13.31 19.99 4.79
N THR A 114 -12.61 18.86 4.64
CA THR A 114 -12.96 17.82 3.65
C THR A 114 -13.40 16.57 4.38
N THR A 115 -14.46 15.92 3.90
CA THR A 115 -14.86 14.57 4.33
C THR A 115 -14.79 13.61 3.17
N THR A 116 -14.41 12.37 3.45
CA THR A 116 -14.41 11.27 2.48
C THR A 116 -15.10 10.07 3.10
N LEU A 117 -16.01 9.46 2.36
CA LEU A 117 -16.58 8.15 2.67
C LEU A 117 -16.29 7.24 1.50
N ALA A 118 -15.64 6.10 1.75
CA ALA A 118 -15.26 5.16 0.72
C ALA A 118 -15.61 3.72 1.09
N ILE A 119 -15.90 2.91 0.08
CA ILE A 119 -15.90 1.46 0.16
C ILE A 119 -14.75 0.93 -0.67
N PHE A 120 -14.08 -0.09 -0.18
CA PHE A 120 -12.92 -0.65 -0.85
C PHE A 120 -12.94 -2.19 -0.91
N ARG A 121 -12.22 -2.71 -1.89
CA ARG A 121 -11.88 -4.12 -2.04
C ARG A 121 -10.42 -4.26 -2.41
N ILE A 122 -9.64 -4.92 -1.57
CA ILE A 122 -8.23 -5.22 -1.76
C ILE A 122 -8.09 -6.71 -1.99
N GLU A 123 -7.42 -7.08 -3.08
CA GLU A 123 -7.04 -8.45 -3.40
C GLU A 123 -5.52 -8.55 -3.35
N GLN A 124 -4.97 -9.53 -2.63
CA GLN A 124 -3.54 -9.65 -2.42
C GLN A 124 -3.07 -11.10 -2.59
N ASP A 125 -1.92 -11.23 -3.23
CA ASP A 125 -1.17 -12.47 -3.40
C ASP A 125 0.20 -12.36 -2.70
N ASN A 126 0.81 -13.50 -2.41
CA ASN A 126 2.06 -13.61 -1.67
C ASN A 126 2.00 -13.07 -0.23
N VAL A 127 0.85 -13.02 0.41
CA VAL A 127 0.72 -12.58 1.80
C VAL A 127 1.40 -13.59 2.73
N ALA A 128 2.27 -13.11 3.61
CA ALA A 128 2.97 -13.95 4.56
C ALA A 128 2.00 -14.56 5.59
N GLN A 129 1.99 -15.87 5.69
CA GLN A 129 1.27 -16.63 6.72
C GLN A 129 2.27 -17.43 7.55
N SER A 130 2.24 -17.28 8.88
CA SER A 130 3.07 -18.07 9.78
C SER A 130 2.79 -19.57 9.61
N THR A 131 3.86 -20.36 9.55
CA THR A 131 3.76 -21.83 9.56
C THR A 131 3.66 -22.40 10.97
N GLY A 132 3.90 -21.58 12.00
CA GLY A 132 3.97 -22.00 13.39
C GLY A 132 5.26 -22.75 13.75
N THR A 133 6.20 -22.87 12.82
CA THR A 133 7.49 -23.56 13.02
C THR A 133 8.66 -22.61 12.88
N PRO A 134 9.77 -22.78 13.63
CA PRO A 134 10.95 -21.96 13.47
C PRO A 134 11.73 -22.34 12.20
N ILE A 135 12.47 -21.38 11.66
CA ILE A 135 13.45 -21.60 10.59
C ILE A 135 14.61 -22.45 11.16
N PRO A 136 14.95 -23.61 10.56
CA PRO A 136 16.05 -24.44 11.02
C PRO A 136 17.38 -23.67 11.09
N GLY A 137 18.07 -23.73 12.24
CA GLY A 137 19.35 -23.05 12.46
C GLY A 137 19.25 -21.56 12.78
N SER A 138 18.05 -21.00 12.90
CA SER A 138 17.83 -19.63 13.41
C SER A 138 17.69 -19.62 14.93
N ASN A 139 17.79 -18.44 15.54
CA ASN A 139 17.54 -18.23 16.97
C ASN A 139 16.04 -18.17 17.33
N GLY A 140 15.22 -19.06 16.73
CA GLY A 140 13.76 -19.11 16.97
C GLY A 140 12.95 -18.21 16.04
N GLU A 141 13.53 -17.72 14.95
CA GLU A 141 12.80 -16.94 13.92
C GLU A 141 11.71 -17.82 13.28
N THR A 142 10.48 -17.30 13.24
CA THR A 142 9.33 -18.03 12.68
C THR A 142 9.42 -18.11 11.16
N ALA A 143 9.16 -19.31 10.61
CA ALA A 143 9.03 -19.49 9.17
C ALA A 143 7.64 -19.09 8.67
N TYR A 144 7.58 -18.50 7.48
CA TYR A 144 6.36 -18.09 6.80
C TYR A 144 6.22 -18.80 5.46
N LYS A 145 4.99 -18.84 4.95
CA LYS A 145 4.68 -19.25 3.58
C LYS A 145 3.87 -18.17 2.89
N ALA A 146 4.04 -18.01 1.59
CA ALA A 146 3.20 -17.15 0.79
C ALA A 146 1.80 -17.77 0.60
N VAL A 147 0.77 -16.92 0.72
CA VAL A 147 -0.64 -17.28 0.49
C VAL A 147 -1.21 -16.31 -0.53
N ASP A 148 -1.87 -16.84 -1.54
CA ASP A 148 -2.53 -16.09 -2.60
C ASP A 148 -4.04 -15.98 -2.36
N GLY A 149 -4.68 -15.00 -3.02
CA GLY A 149 -6.13 -14.83 -3.00
C GLY A 149 -6.69 -14.26 -1.70
N THR A 150 -5.88 -13.57 -0.90
CA THR A 150 -6.37 -12.84 0.28
C THR A 150 -7.21 -11.66 -0.15
N VAL A 151 -8.44 -11.55 0.39
CA VAL A 151 -9.38 -10.48 0.06
C VAL A 151 -9.80 -9.75 1.33
N SER A 152 -9.60 -8.42 1.34
CA SER A 152 -10.12 -7.51 2.35
C SER A 152 -11.14 -6.57 1.72
N LYS A 153 -12.27 -6.37 2.41
CA LYS A 153 -13.33 -5.43 2.00
C LYS A 153 -13.75 -4.60 3.18
N GLY A 154 -13.99 -3.33 2.95
CA GLY A 154 -14.36 -2.46 4.05
C GLY A 154 -14.97 -1.14 3.62
N VAL A 155 -15.20 -0.35 4.66
CA VAL A 155 -15.69 1.02 4.58
C VAL A 155 -14.71 1.89 5.34
N GLU A 156 -14.41 3.06 4.79
CA GLU A 156 -13.54 4.07 5.39
C GLU A 156 -14.23 5.41 5.42
N PHE A 157 -14.07 6.11 6.53
CA PHE A 157 -14.50 7.49 6.71
C PHE A 157 -13.29 8.33 7.13
N GLU A 158 -13.07 9.43 6.45
CA GLU A 158 -12.04 10.40 6.78
C GLU A 158 -12.64 11.80 6.90
N LEU A 159 -12.08 12.57 7.81
CA LEU A 159 -12.38 13.99 7.99
C LEU A 159 -11.06 14.71 8.25
N ASN A 160 -10.77 15.73 7.44
CA ASN A 160 -9.52 16.47 7.53
C ASN A 160 -9.73 17.94 7.21
N GLY A 161 -9.18 18.82 8.05
CA GLY A 161 -9.18 20.25 7.79
C GLY A 161 -9.18 21.13 9.03
N ALA A 162 -9.45 22.41 8.80
CA ALA A 162 -9.46 23.44 9.82
C ALA A 162 -10.90 23.79 10.25
N ILE A 163 -11.22 23.55 11.52
CA ILE A 163 -12.51 23.94 12.13
C ILE A 163 -12.51 25.44 12.43
N THR A 164 -11.36 25.94 12.92
CA THR A 164 -11.11 27.37 13.13
C THR A 164 -9.73 27.73 12.58
N ASP A 165 -9.34 29.00 12.61
CA ASP A 165 -8.02 29.42 12.15
C ASP A 165 -6.87 28.82 12.97
N ASN A 166 -7.15 28.43 14.22
CA ASN A 166 -6.17 27.89 15.15
C ASN A 166 -6.40 26.41 15.51
N TRP A 167 -7.43 25.77 14.95
CA TRP A 167 -7.75 24.39 15.25
C TRP A 167 -7.93 23.55 13.98
N GLN A 168 -7.00 22.61 13.79
CA GLN A 168 -7.03 21.61 12.75
C GLN A 168 -7.46 20.26 13.33
N LEU A 169 -8.27 19.51 12.61
CA LEU A 169 -8.74 18.19 12.96
C LEU A 169 -8.45 17.21 11.82
N THR A 170 -7.89 16.06 12.19
CA THR A 170 -7.79 14.88 11.32
C THR A 170 -8.42 13.73 12.08
N PHE A 171 -9.39 13.07 11.45
CA PHE A 171 -10.06 11.88 11.98
C PHE A 171 -10.20 10.86 10.88
N GLY A 172 -9.91 9.59 11.19
CA GLY A 172 -10.10 8.46 10.28
C GLY A 172 -10.69 7.27 11.02
N ALA A 173 -11.59 6.55 10.37
CA ALA A 173 -12.17 5.31 10.88
C ALA A 173 -12.34 4.33 9.71
N THR A 174 -11.84 3.10 9.89
CA THR A 174 -11.95 2.03 8.90
C THR A 174 -12.53 0.79 9.56
N ARG A 175 -13.44 0.13 8.85
CA ARG A 175 -13.98 -1.19 9.22
C ARG A 175 -13.82 -2.14 8.02
N TYR A 176 -13.18 -3.28 8.22
CA TYR A 176 -12.96 -4.35 7.24
C TYR A 176 -13.23 -5.72 7.87
#